data_f8bdedf01d88cf646837e3257c71cab9
#
_entry.id   f8bdedf01d88cf646837e3257c71cab9
#
_cell.length_a   1.000
_cell.length_b   1.000
_cell.length_c   1.000
_cell.angle_alpha   90.00
_cell.angle_beta   90.00
_cell.angle_gamma   90.00
#
_symmetry.space_group_name_H-M   'P 1'
#
loop_
_entity.id
_entity.type
_entity.pdbx_description
1 polymer ?
#
loop_
_entity_poly.entity_id
_entity_poly.type
_entity_poly.pdbx_seq_one_letter_code
_entity_poly.pdbx_strand_id
1 'polypeptide(L)'
;KHNVDLKLELAWTIVPFILIVWLTYYSWGPINEVWASPDDPDSMYGLECGTEGHDPNKCYHTIGITAQQWFWSFDCNGLDADICDSSEYQDLNGTMVPVLKLKQGEYFYANLSSEDVTHAPWFVKFGVKEDAVPGLHSALWIAPTCETANCGGDEGESTLLLCTEYCGDDHAYMAAIVNVHNN
;
A
#
# COMPACT_ATOMS: atom_id res chain seq x y z
N LYS A 1 -30.32 39.50 -25.64
CA LYS A 1 -29.91 38.44 -26.59
C LYS A 1 -28.58 37.91 -26.05
N HIS A 2 -28.56 36.71 -25.51
CA HIS A 2 -27.30 36.01 -25.27
C HIS A 2 -26.70 35.68 -26.65
N ASN A 3 -25.55 36.27 -26.94
CA ASN A 3 -24.78 35.89 -28.11
C ASN A 3 -24.06 34.59 -27.74
N VAL A 4 -24.57 33.49 -28.24
CA VAL A 4 -23.92 32.16 -28.10
C VAL A 4 -22.78 32.14 -29.12
N ASP A 5 -21.53 32.02 -28.63
CA ASP A 5 -20.37 31.78 -29.49
C ASP A 5 -20.15 30.29 -29.62
N LEU A 6 -20.72 29.68 -30.62
CA LEU A 6 -20.65 28.23 -30.83
C LEU A 6 -19.22 27.71 -30.96
N LYS A 7 -18.28 28.51 -31.48
CA LYS A 7 -16.87 28.09 -31.60
C LYS A 7 -16.21 27.97 -30.21
N LEU A 8 -16.52 28.95 -29.36
CA LEU A 8 -16.00 28.94 -28.00
C LEU A 8 -16.60 27.76 -27.19
N GLU A 9 -17.92 27.52 -27.33
CA GLU A 9 -18.61 26.41 -26.67
C GLU A 9 -18.08 25.06 -27.12
N LEU A 10 -17.87 24.86 -28.41
CA LEU A 10 -17.24 23.64 -28.93
C LEU A 10 -15.81 23.48 -28.44
N ALA A 11 -15.03 24.56 -28.40
CA ALA A 11 -13.63 24.49 -27.95
C ALA A 11 -13.50 24.02 -26.51
N TRP A 12 -14.25 24.62 -25.57
CA TRP A 12 -14.15 24.22 -24.15
C TRP A 12 -14.82 22.87 -23.83
N THR A 13 -15.62 22.31 -24.75
CA THR A 13 -16.18 20.97 -24.62
C THR A 13 -15.26 19.91 -25.23
N ILE A 14 -14.79 20.15 -26.45
CA ILE A 14 -14.01 19.16 -27.21
C ILE A 14 -12.58 19.01 -26.62
N VAL A 15 -11.92 20.12 -26.27
CA VAL A 15 -10.54 20.09 -25.80
C VAL A 15 -10.40 19.28 -24.48
N PRO A 16 -11.24 19.55 -23.44
CA PRO A 16 -11.20 18.72 -22.23
C PRO A 16 -11.59 17.26 -22.48
N PHE A 17 -12.54 17.00 -23.38
CA PHE A 17 -12.94 15.65 -23.74
C PHE A 17 -11.78 14.86 -24.36
N ILE A 18 -11.06 15.44 -25.31
CA ILE A 18 -9.87 14.83 -25.91
C ILE A 18 -8.80 14.56 -24.83
N LEU A 19 -8.59 15.52 -23.92
CA LEU A 19 -7.63 15.37 -22.81
C LEU A 19 -8.01 14.19 -21.90
N ILE A 20 -9.30 14.05 -21.54
CA ILE A 20 -9.77 12.95 -20.71
C ILE A 20 -9.53 11.60 -21.41
N VAL A 21 -9.89 11.48 -22.68
CA VAL A 21 -9.66 10.24 -23.45
C VAL A 21 -8.17 9.90 -23.51
N TRP A 22 -7.32 10.89 -23.74
CA TRP A 22 -5.87 10.72 -23.75
C TRP A 22 -5.32 10.27 -22.39
N LEU A 23 -5.73 10.93 -21.31
CA LEU A 23 -5.33 10.55 -19.93
C LEU A 23 -5.80 9.14 -19.58
N THR A 24 -7.05 8.78 -19.91
CA THR A 24 -7.59 7.44 -19.67
C THR A 24 -6.76 6.37 -20.38
N TYR A 25 -6.41 6.63 -21.64
CA TYR A 25 -5.57 5.68 -22.40
C TYR A 25 -4.20 5.46 -21.76
N TYR A 26 -3.51 6.52 -21.34
CA TYR A 26 -2.19 6.41 -20.72
C TYR A 26 -2.22 5.91 -19.28
N SER A 27 -3.35 6.08 -18.58
CA SER A 27 -3.51 5.60 -17.19
C SER A 27 -3.87 4.11 -17.11
N TRP A 28 -4.29 3.50 -18.22
CA TRP A 28 -4.80 2.12 -18.20
C TRP A 28 -3.76 1.09 -17.73
N GLY A 29 -2.52 1.21 -18.21
CA GLY A 29 -1.43 0.33 -17.80
C GLY A 29 -1.13 0.42 -16.29
N PRO A 30 -0.76 1.61 -15.78
CA PRO A 30 -0.50 1.80 -14.35
C PRO A 30 -1.67 1.40 -13.43
N ILE A 31 -2.92 1.64 -13.85
CA ILE A 31 -4.09 1.23 -13.06
C ILE A 31 -4.16 -0.30 -12.95
N ASN A 32 -3.93 -1.03 -14.03
CA ASN A 32 -3.94 -2.50 -14.00
C ASN A 32 -2.84 -3.07 -13.11
N GLU A 33 -1.70 -2.40 -12.98
CA GLU A 33 -0.62 -2.80 -12.07
C GLU A 33 -1.00 -2.58 -10.60
N VAL A 34 -1.56 -1.40 -10.27
CA VAL A 34 -1.96 -1.06 -8.89
C VAL A 34 -3.10 -1.95 -8.41
N TRP A 35 -4.04 -2.32 -9.30
CA TRP A 35 -5.20 -3.16 -9.00
C TRP A 35 -5.05 -4.59 -9.53
N ALA A 36 -3.81 -5.05 -9.71
CA ALA A 36 -3.57 -6.42 -10.18
C ALA A 36 -4.18 -7.44 -9.21
N SER A 37 -4.86 -8.44 -9.79
CA SER A 37 -5.35 -9.56 -9.00
C SER A 37 -4.17 -10.42 -8.52
N PRO A 38 -4.18 -10.91 -7.27
CA PRO A 38 -3.16 -11.86 -6.81
C PRO A 38 -3.17 -13.18 -7.57
N ASP A 39 -4.27 -13.51 -8.26
CA ASP A 39 -4.42 -14.74 -9.05
C ASP A 39 -3.99 -14.56 -10.52
N ASP A 40 -3.52 -13.39 -10.92
CA ASP A 40 -3.08 -13.11 -12.28
C ASP A 40 -1.58 -13.40 -12.46
N PRO A 41 -1.21 -14.52 -13.11
CA PRO A 41 0.19 -14.89 -13.33
C PRO A 41 0.93 -13.92 -14.28
N ASP A 42 0.19 -13.16 -15.09
CA ASP A 42 0.73 -12.19 -16.04
C ASP A 42 0.95 -10.81 -15.38
N SER A 43 0.47 -10.62 -14.14
CA SER A 43 0.72 -9.40 -13.37
C SER A 43 2.22 -9.20 -13.13
N MET A 44 2.63 -7.96 -12.85
CA MET A 44 4.03 -7.68 -12.49
C MET A 44 4.49 -8.39 -11.21
N TYR A 45 3.58 -8.80 -10.35
CA TYR A 45 3.85 -9.45 -9.06
C TYR A 45 3.97 -10.97 -9.15
N GLY A 46 3.48 -11.60 -10.24
CA GLY A 46 3.49 -13.04 -10.42
C GLY A 46 2.49 -13.78 -9.54
N LEU A 47 2.82 -15.02 -9.19
CA LEU A 47 2.05 -15.87 -8.27
C LEU A 47 2.59 -15.75 -6.84
N GLU A 48 1.83 -16.21 -5.85
CA GLU A 48 2.30 -16.27 -4.46
C GLU A 48 3.51 -17.21 -4.33
N CYS A 49 4.53 -16.74 -3.62
CA CYS A 49 5.77 -17.49 -3.41
C CYS A 49 5.48 -18.82 -2.71
N GLY A 50 6.09 -19.90 -3.18
CA GLY A 50 5.85 -21.25 -2.65
C GLY A 50 4.69 -22.01 -3.29
N THR A 51 3.87 -21.38 -4.13
CA THR A 51 2.81 -22.06 -4.89
C THR A 51 3.37 -22.80 -6.11
N GLU A 52 2.66 -23.80 -6.61
CA GLU A 52 3.09 -24.55 -7.79
C GLU A 52 3.15 -23.63 -9.02
N GLY A 53 4.32 -23.59 -9.67
CA GLY A 53 4.52 -22.80 -10.87
C GLY A 53 4.94 -21.35 -10.66
N HIS A 54 5.19 -20.92 -9.42
CA HIS A 54 5.73 -19.58 -9.17
C HIS A 54 7.14 -19.43 -9.75
N ASP A 55 7.49 -18.23 -10.20
CA ASP A 55 8.86 -17.83 -10.55
C ASP A 55 9.53 -17.27 -9.30
N PRO A 56 10.63 -17.87 -8.79
CA PRO A 56 11.32 -17.36 -7.59
C PRO A 56 11.82 -15.91 -7.70
N ASN A 57 11.96 -15.39 -8.92
CA ASN A 57 12.36 -14.00 -9.15
C ASN A 57 11.18 -13.06 -9.37
N LYS A 58 9.96 -13.59 -9.39
CA LYS A 58 8.73 -12.84 -9.64
C LYS A 58 7.58 -13.51 -8.91
N CYS A 59 7.56 -13.36 -7.60
CA CYS A 59 6.46 -13.83 -6.76
C CYS A 59 6.17 -12.83 -5.64
N TYR A 60 5.05 -12.98 -4.95
CA TYR A 60 4.65 -12.14 -3.84
C TYR A 60 4.38 -12.95 -2.59
N HIS A 61 4.43 -12.29 -1.45
CA HIS A 61 4.07 -12.83 -0.13
C HIS A 61 2.76 -12.21 0.34
N THR A 62 1.89 -13.03 0.95
CA THR A 62 0.66 -12.52 1.57
C THR A 62 0.90 -12.21 3.05
N ILE A 63 0.51 -11.00 3.48
CA ILE A 63 0.54 -10.57 4.89
C ILE A 63 -0.83 -10.05 5.31
N GLY A 64 -1.08 -10.00 6.62
CA GLY A 64 -2.29 -9.42 7.21
C GLY A 64 -2.01 -8.10 7.90
N ILE A 65 -2.91 -7.11 7.73
CA ILE A 65 -2.92 -5.86 8.48
C ILE A 65 -4.30 -5.68 9.08
N THR A 66 -4.37 -5.69 10.41
CA THR A 66 -5.62 -5.48 11.15
C THR A 66 -5.57 -4.16 11.89
N ALA A 67 -6.60 -3.35 11.68
CA ALA A 67 -6.80 -2.07 12.35
C ALA A 67 -7.77 -2.21 13.52
N GLN A 68 -7.46 -1.53 14.61
CA GLN A 68 -8.34 -1.34 15.77
C GLN A 68 -8.04 0.03 16.38
N GLN A 69 -8.99 0.66 17.05
CA GLN A 69 -8.81 1.95 17.74
C GLN A 69 -7.83 1.81 18.93
N TRP A 70 -6.62 2.33 18.90
CA TRP A 70 -5.99 3.13 17.83
C TRP A 70 -4.60 2.55 17.56
N PHE A 71 -4.54 1.31 17.13
CA PHE A 71 -3.28 0.64 16.85
C PHE A 71 -3.38 -0.30 15.62
N TRP A 72 -2.23 -0.71 15.10
CA TRP A 72 -2.08 -1.64 14.01
C TRP A 72 -1.56 -2.98 14.50
N SER A 73 -2.12 -4.07 13.98
CA SER A 73 -1.58 -5.42 14.13
C SER A 73 -1.15 -5.97 12.78
N PHE A 74 -0.01 -6.64 12.76
CA PHE A 74 0.53 -7.25 11.55
C PHE A 74 0.66 -8.76 11.73
N ASP A 75 0.35 -9.49 10.67
CA ASP A 75 0.54 -10.94 10.58
C ASP A 75 1.39 -11.25 9.35
N CYS A 76 2.59 -11.75 9.57
CA CYS A 76 3.51 -12.18 8.51
C CYS A 76 3.19 -13.57 7.95
N ASN A 77 2.06 -14.21 8.35
CA ASN A 77 1.58 -15.52 7.87
C ASN A 77 2.64 -16.64 7.93
N GLY A 78 3.53 -16.58 8.92
CA GLY A 78 4.58 -17.58 9.12
C GLY A 78 5.76 -17.47 8.14
N LEU A 79 5.91 -16.35 7.45
CA LEU A 79 7.11 -16.06 6.68
C LEU A 79 8.35 -16.02 7.57
N ASP A 80 9.50 -16.30 6.96
CA ASP A 80 10.78 -16.14 7.65
C ASP A 80 11.01 -14.69 8.10
N ALA A 81 11.60 -14.49 9.28
CA ALA A 81 11.78 -13.17 9.88
C ALA A 81 12.70 -12.24 9.06
N ASP A 82 13.49 -12.80 8.15
CA ASP A 82 14.26 -12.03 7.16
C ASP A 82 13.43 -11.55 5.94
N ILE A 83 12.20 -12.02 5.80
CA ILE A 83 11.25 -11.56 4.77
C ILE A 83 10.24 -10.59 5.39
N CYS A 84 9.62 -10.99 6.50
CA CYS A 84 8.64 -10.20 7.23
C CYS A 84 8.74 -10.48 8.74
N ASP A 85 8.87 -9.44 9.55
CA ASP A 85 8.84 -9.54 11.03
C ASP A 85 7.97 -8.42 11.62
N SER A 86 7.14 -8.78 12.58
CA SER A 86 6.22 -7.87 13.28
C SER A 86 6.29 -8.04 14.81
N SER A 87 7.37 -8.62 15.31
CA SER A 87 7.52 -8.96 16.73
C SER A 87 7.96 -7.78 17.61
N GLU A 88 8.39 -6.68 17.01
CA GLU A 88 8.99 -5.55 17.71
C GLU A 88 8.03 -4.38 17.90
N TYR A 89 8.34 -3.58 18.93
CA TYR A 89 7.70 -2.29 19.21
C TYR A 89 8.79 -1.25 19.43
N GLN A 90 8.50 -0.02 18.99
CA GLN A 90 9.43 1.10 19.14
C GLN A 90 8.71 2.32 19.73
N ASP A 91 9.43 3.11 20.53
CA ASP A 91 8.91 4.39 21.02
C ASP A 91 8.85 5.44 19.89
N LEU A 92 7.66 5.97 19.67
CA LEU A 92 7.42 7.08 18.76
C LEU A 92 6.84 8.25 19.58
N ASN A 93 7.73 9.17 19.98
CA ASN A 93 7.38 10.36 20.78
C ASN A 93 6.61 10.05 22.08
N GLY A 94 7.02 9.00 22.79
CA GLY A 94 6.41 8.59 24.08
C GLY A 94 5.27 7.59 23.94
N THR A 95 4.98 7.14 22.74
CA THR A 95 3.98 6.08 22.46
C THR A 95 4.67 4.86 21.85
N MET A 96 4.46 3.68 22.45
CA MET A 96 4.94 2.43 21.88
C MET A 96 4.07 2.04 20.68
N VAL A 97 4.67 1.99 19.50
CA VAL A 97 4.00 1.60 18.26
C VAL A 97 4.59 0.32 17.70
N PRO A 98 3.80 -0.51 17.00
CA PRO A 98 4.31 -1.72 16.39
C PRO A 98 5.26 -1.39 15.23
N VAL A 99 6.22 -2.30 15.00
CA VAL A 99 7.18 -2.23 13.90
C VAL A 99 6.89 -3.37 12.92
N LEU A 100 6.74 -3.03 11.65
CA LEU A 100 6.67 -3.99 10.55
C LEU A 100 7.98 -3.94 9.78
N LYS A 101 8.73 -5.03 9.78
CA LYS A 101 9.96 -5.17 8.99
C LYS A 101 9.66 -5.91 7.70
N LEU A 102 10.08 -5.35 6.57
CA LEU A 102 9.86 -5.92 5.24
C LEU A 102 11.17 -5.96 4.47
N LYS A 103 11.42 -7.07 3.78
CA LYS A 103 12.60 -7.23 2.94
C LYS A 103 12.48 -6.41 1.67
N GLN A 104 13.55 -5.68 1.33
CA GLN A 104 13.63 -4.90 0.08
C GLN A 104 13.60 -5.84 -1.13
N GLY A 105 12.87 -5.41 -2.16
CA GLY A 105 12.80 -6.10 -3.44
C GLY A 105 11.80 -7.25 -3.48
N GLU A 106 11.21 -7.63 -2.33
CA GLU A 106 10.08 -8.54 -2.30
C GLU A 106 8.76 -7.78 -2.55
N TYR A 107 7.74 -8.48 -3.02
CA TYR A 107 6.40 -7.94 -3.18
C TYR A 107 5.48 -8.51 -2.10
N PHE A 108 4.64 -7.66 -1.54
CA PHE A 108 3.68 -8.07 -0.52
C PHE A 108 2.25 -7.70 -0.93
N TYR A 109 1.36 -8.68 -0.85
CA TYR A 109 -0.07 -8.50 -0.94
C TYR A 109 -0.63 -8.42 0.48
N ALA A 110 -0.95 -7.21 0.94
CA ALA A 110 -1.42 -6.98 2.29
C ALA A 110 -2.95 -7.03 2.34
N ASN A 111 -3.49 -8.07 2.97
CA ASN A 111 -4.93 -8.16 3.29
C ASN A 111 -5.25 -7.22 4.44
N LEU A 112 -6.24 -6.36 4.25
CA LEU A 112 -6.67 -5.36 5.22
C LEU A 112 -7.95 -5.78 5.91
N SER A 113 -8.01 -5.60 7.22
CA SER A 113 -9.22 -5.79 8.02
C SER A 113 -9.33 -4.73 9.11
N SER A 114 -10.54 -4.52 9.61
CA SER A 114 -10.79 -3.69 10.78
C SER A 114 -11.73 -4.40 11.74
N GLU A 115 -11.42 -4.30 13.04
CA GLU A 115 -12.20 -4.91 14.13
C GLU A 115 -13.33 -3.99 14.64
N ASP A 116 -13.32 -2.71 14.28
CA ASP A 116 -14.25 -1.72 14.87
C ASP A 116 -14.80 -0.71 13.84
N VAL A 117 -14.06 0.32 13.49
CA VAL A 117 -14.46 1.38 12.55
C VAL A 117 -13.57 1.36 11.31
N THR A 118 -13.89 2.17 10.31
CA THR A 118 -13.04 2.31 9.13
C THR A 118 -11.73 3.00 9.51
N HIS A 119 -10.62 2.44 9.04
CA HIS A 119 -9.27 2.99 9.08
C HIS A 119 -8.67 2.96 7.68
N ALA A 120 -7.56 3.65 7.46
CA ALA A 120 -6.83 3.54 6.20
C ALA A 120 -5.32 3.56 6.45
N PRO A 121 -4.63 2.42 6.32
CA PRO A 121 -3.18 2.40 6.40
C PRO A 121 -2.56 3.11 5.21
N TRP A 122 -1.80 4.15 5.49
CA TRP A 122 -1.01 4.88 4.52
C TRP A 122 0.48 4.63 4.76
N PHE A 123 1.11 3.92 3.85
CA PHE A 123 2.54 3.72 3.81
C PHE A 123 3.20 4.96 3.17
N VAL A 124 3.67 5.88 4.00
CA VAL A 124 4.04 7.24 3.59
C VAL A 124 5.07 7.25 2.46
N LYS A 125 6.18 6.50 2.60
CA LYS A 125 7.25 6.47 1.56
C LYS A 125 6.85 5.69 0.31
N PHE A 126 6.03 4.66 0.44
CA PHE A 126 5.62 3.86 -0.71
C PHE A 126 4.48 4.52 -1.49
N GLY A 127 3.85 5.55 -0.92
CA GLY A 127 2.77 6.30 -1.56
C GLY A 127 1.47 5.50 -1.77
N VAL A 128 1.30 4.37 -1.07
CA VAL A 128 0.14 3.51 -1.18
C VAL A 128 -0.73 3.59 0.06
N LYS A 129 -2.04 3.58 -0.14
CA LYS A 129 -3.05 3.47 0.92
C LYS A 129 -4.32 2.85 0.37
N GLU A 130 -5.06 2.19 1.25
CA GLU A 130 -6.37 1.61 0.98
C GLU A 130 -7.18 1.57 2.27
N ASP A 131 -8.50 1.56 2.19
CA ASP A 131 -9.35 1.53 3.36
C ASP A 131 -9.43 0.12 3.97
N ALA A 132 -9.30 0.04 5.30
CA ALA A 132 -9.62 -1.13 6.10
C ALA A 132 -11.02 -0.95 6.69
N VAL A 133 -12.02 -1.55 6.05
CA VAL A 133 -13.45 -1.38 6.39
C VAL A 133 -13.95 -2.61 7.15
N PRO A 134 -14.66 -2.44 8.29
CA PRO A 134 -15.22 -3.56 9.03
C PRO A 134 -16.12 -4.46 8.16
N GLY A 135 -15.85 -5.76 8.18
CA GLY A 135 -16.66 -6.74 7.45
C GLY A 135 -16.45 -6.78 5.93
N LEU A 136 -15.55 -5.95 5.39
CA LEU A 136 -15.11 -6.04 4.00
C LEU A 136 -13.67 -6.54 3.93
N HIS A 137 -13.34 -7.19 2.82
CA HIS A 137 -11.97 -7.55 2.48
C HIS A 137 -11.44 -6.54 1.47
N SER A 138 -10.45 -5.78 1.87
CA SER A 138 -9.66 -4.94 0.98
C SER A 138 -8.20 -5.35 1.06
N ALA A 139 -7.42 -4.96 0.08
CA ALA A 139 -6.00 -5.27 0.05
C ALA A 139 -5.23 -4.22 -0.73
N LEU A 140 -3.92 -4.15 -0.49
CA LEU A 140 -3.02 -3.29 -1.25
C LEU A 140 -1.69 -4.00 -1.53
N TRP A 141 -1.06 -3.60 -2.62
CA TRP A 141 0.29 -4.04 -2.95
C TRP A 141 1.33 -3.15 -2.29
N ILE A 142 2.34 -3.78 -1.71
CA ILE A 142 3.50 -3.11 -1.12
C ILE A 142 4.75 -3.63 -1.82
N ALA A 143 5.56 -2.72 -2.37
CA ALA A 143 6.86 -3.01 -2.93
C ALA A 143 7.90 -2.19 -2.13
N PRO A 144 8.49 -2.74 -1.06
CA PRO A 144 9.44 -2.03 -0.24
C PRO A 144 10.68 -1.62 -1.05
N THR A 145 10.96 -0.33 -1.06
CA THR A 145 12.14 0.23 -1.71
C THR A 145 12.87 1.15 -0.74
N CYS A 146 14.19 1.18 -0.84
CA CYS A 146 15.01 2.11 -0.09
C CYS A 146 15.51 3.23 -1.01
N GLU A 147 15.46 4.45 -0.54
CA GLU A 147 15.97 5.60 -1.28
C GLU A 147 17.50 5.67 -1.29
N THR A 148 18.14 5.07 -0.27
CA THR A 148 19.60 5.04 -0.15
C THR A 148 20.14 3.67 -0.53
N ALA A 149 21.33 3.63 -1.16
CA ALA A 149 22.03 2.39 -1.48
C ALA A 149 22.43 1.55 -0.24
N ASN A 150 22.13 2.02 0.97
CA ASN A 150 22.48 1.44 2.25
C ASN A 150 21.23 1.11 3.09
N CYS A 151 20.31 0.35 2.57
CA CYS A 151 19.38 -0.42 3.42
C CYS A 151 20.10 -1.53 4.21
N GLY A 152 21.40 -1.61 4.08
CA GLY A 152 22.25 -2.61 4.68
C GLY A 152 22.70 -2.24 6.08
N GLY A 153 21.86 -2.49 7.04
CA GLY A 153 22.16 -2.51 8.47
C GLY A 153 20.98 -3.16 9.16
N ASP A 154 21.20 -3.66 10.37
CA ASP A 154 20.13 -4.29 11.16
C ASP A 154 18.93 -3.34 11.43
N GLU A 155 19.11 -2.03 11.19
CA GLU A 155 18.06 -1.02 11.39
C GLU A 155 17.30 -0.64 10.10
N GLY A 156 17.82 -0.97 8.90
CA GLY A 156 17.15 -0.66 7.64
C GLY A 156 16.81 0.82 7.42
N GLU A 157 15.92 1.10 6.47
CA GLU A 157 15.34 2.43 6.28
C GLU A 157 13.92 2.48 6.83
N SER A 158 13.68 3.37 7.80
CA SER A 158 12.39 3.49 8.47
C SER A 158 11.47 4.49 7.76
N THR A 159 10.19 4.15 7.69
CA THR A 159 9.10 5.05 7.31
C THR A 159 7.92 4.87 8.26
N LEU A 160 6.97 5.80 8.21
CA LEU A 160 5.74 5.70 8.98
C LEU A 160 4.62 5.03 8.18
N LEU A 161 3.79 4.28 8.89
CA LEU A 161 2.45 3.91 8.50
C LEU A 161 1.51 4.72 9.39
N LEU A 162 0.62 5.50 8.78
CA LEU A 162 -0.31 6.38 9.47
C LEU A 162 -1.74 6.00 9.14
N CYS A 163 -2.66 6.22 10.09
CA CYS A 163 -4.08 6.16 9.80
C CYS A 163 -4.52 7.44 9.08
N THR A 164 -5.20 7.31 7.93
CA THR A 164 -5.66 8.45 7.12
C THR A 164 -7.19 8.49 6.95
N GLU A 165 -7.92 7.64 7.68
CA GLU A 165 -9.38 7.71 7.79
C GLU A 165 -9.75 8.00 9.25
N TYR A 166 -10.62 9.00 9.50
CA TYR A 166 -10.97 9.42 10.87
C TYR A 166 -11.60 8.27 11.64
N CYS A 167 -10.91 7.83 12.68
CA CYS A 167 -11.29 6.66 13.49
C CYS A 167 -11.52 6.96 14.98
N GLY A 168 -11.71 8.23 15.35
CA GLY A 168 -11.99 8.63 16.73
C GLY A 168 -10.92 9.54 17.35
N ASP A 169 -10.92 9.65 18.69
CA ASP A 169 -10.20 10.70 19.44
C ASP A 169 -8.67 10.61 19.27
N ASP A 170 -8.10 9.41 19.29
CA ASP A 170 -6.65 9.21 19.14
C ASP A 170 -6.23 8.89 17.71
N HIS A 171 -7.06 9.21 16.72
CA HIS A 171 -6.76 9.03 15.29
C HIS A 171 -5.37 9.56 14.88
N ALA A 172 -4.99 10.73 15.38
CA ALA A 172 -3.70 11.37 15.04
C ALA A 172 -2.48 10.62 15.60
N TYR A 173 -2.67 9.73 16.58
CA TYR A 173 -1.62 8.95 17.21
C TYR A 173 -1.56 7.51 16.70
N MET A 174 -2.52 7.09 15.88
CA MET A 174 -2.56 5.75 15.31
C MET A 174 -1.52 5.61 14.21
N ALA A 175 -0.35 5.11 14.61
CA ALA A 175 0.82 4.96 13.75
C ALA A 175 1.51 3.61 13.94
N ALA A 176 2.33 3.24 12.97
CA ALA A 176 3.32 2.17 13.07
C ALA A 176 4.61 2.60 12.37
N ILE A 177 5.70 1.92 12.67
CA ILE A 177 6.97 2.08 11.97
C ILE A 177 7.11 0.93 10.97
N VAL A 178 7.51 1.25 9.75
CA VAL A 178 7.83 0.25 8.73
C VAL A 178 9.32 0.34 8.42
N ASN A 179 10.05 -0.72 8.68
CA ASN A 179 11.48 -0.84 8.42
C ASN A 179 11.71 -1.68 7.16
N VAL A 180 12.47 -1.15 6.22
CA VAL A 180 12.89 -1.88 5.02
C VAL A 180 14.35 -2.25 5.16
N HIS A 181 14.67 -3.52 4.97
CA HIS A 181 16.03 -4.05 5.13
C HIS A 181 16.45 -4.94 3.96
N ASN A 182 17.75 -5.21 3.85
CA ASN A 182 18.38 -5.94 2.74
C ASN A 182 18.93 -7.32 3.11
N ASN A 183 18.68 -7.79 4.33
CA ASN A 183 19.29 -9.06 4.79
C ASN A 183 18.67 -10.29 4.16
#